data_00c18e782846a4bfb0b9c7c9632a9ce8
#
_entry.id   00c18e782846a4bfb0b9c7c9632a9ce8
#
_cell.length_a   1.000
_cell.length_b   1.000
_cell.length_c   1.000
_cell.angle_alpha   90.00
_cell.angle_beta   90.00
_cell.angle_gamma   90.00
#
_symmetry.space_group_name_H-M   'P 1'
#
loop_
_entity.id
_entity.type
_entity.pdbx_description
1 polymer ?
#
loop_
_entity_poly.entity_id
_entity_poly.type
_entity_poly.pdbx_seq_one_letter_code
_entity_poly.pdbx_strand_id
1 'polypeptide(L)'
;MNALYDFATWEPLLRLLRGQHAERLAAPGGYVSGFVRLGAWSVPLRRARTAWGRREGGVDMREEAAAVDRVRHALGPGEQVSFVLTVDVDGRAELRLYGSSPAVESGYAAHPGTLVLVEGALPEPVRRRPETYPDVRPAPTADPELLARTLRERLPDAIGATEEDLVRTEARLGLALPEELKALYRVTRARSADHAGDDAARARHADAVDGELLALDRLFVAEPSTRKVSWERGAAEAVRTPPDAAVQGLIGSPGWLVFADTGGGDGIAVDLTPGPRGHLGQIVLLDHEQVIGAGLLADSLTDFVVRGRRKEDGRRRSGGGEPAVADLYTGGPRGVEAVAHPALEVLSIGVGHGVAVGLAPLMGLPRLRTLEAQPGTLADPLEITRLTHLEYLRLGPDDWRVLLDAGAVPRTLSAASVDSRAGRDPRPMLDLADELLALFGRPGIPRTVVTGDLGPGPARRGA
;
A
#
# COMPACT_ATOMS: atom_id res chain seq x y z
N MET A 1 2.64 -27.93 20.46
CA MET A 1 2.45 -27.92 18.99
C MET A 1 1.62 -26.68 18.68
N ASN A 2 2.01 -25.87 17.68
CA ASN A 2 1.24 -24.66 17.34
C ASN A 2 -0.11 -25.12 16.75
N ALA A 3 -1.21 -24.61 17.31
CA ALA A 3 -2.57 -24.95 16.88
C ALA A 3 -2.83 -24.69 15.37
N LEU A 4 -2.06 -23.79 14.76
CA LEU A 4 -2.13 -23.51 13.33
C LEU A 4 -1.81 -24.73 12.45
N TYR A 5 -0.98 -25.65 12.95
CA TYR A 5 -0.56 -26.88 12.23
C TYR A 5 -1.35 -28.13 12.66
N ASP A 6 -2.44 -27.93 13.40
CA ASP A 6 -3.39 -28.98 13.75
C ASP A 6 -4.55 -28.97 12.75
N PHE A 7 -4.84 -30.14 12.15
CA PHE A 7 -5.95 -30.31 11.22
C PHE A 7 -7.31 -29.88 11.84
N ALA A 8 -7.52 -30.19 13.13
CA ALA A 8 -8.75 -29.83 13.84
C ALA A 8 -9.04 -28.32 13.85
N THR A 9 -8.00 -27.48 13.79
CA THR A 9 -8.16 -26.02 13.69
C THR A 9 -8.79 -25.62 12.37
N TRP A 10 -8.42 -26.27 11.30
CA TRP A 10 -8.86 -26.00 9.94
C TRP A 10 -10.13 -26.73 9.53
N GLU A 11 -10.41 -27.86 10.14
CA GLU A 11 -11.47 -28.78 9.71
C GLU A 11 -12.83 -28.09 9.45
N PRO A 12 -13.34 -27.17 10.30
CA PRO A 12 -14.60 -26.49 10.02
C PRO A 12 -14.56 -25.70 8.71
N LEU A 13 -13.48 -24.94 8.47
CA LEU A 13 -13.29 -24.19 7.23
C LEU A 13 -13.16 -25.11 6.02
N LEU A 14 -12.40 -26.22 6.15
CA LEU A 14 -12.19 -27.19 5.06
C LEU A 14 -13.49 -27.91 4.67
N ARG A 15 -14.37 -28.21 5.63
CA ARG A 15 -15.70 -28.80 5.37
C ARG A 15 -16.58 -27.84 4.56
N LEU A 16 -16.58 -26.53 4.90
CA LEU A 16 -17.30 -25.51 4.14
C LEU A 16 -16.79 -25.38 2.71
N LEU A 17 -15.45 -25.29 2.55
CA LEU A 17 -14.80 -25.22 1.23
C LEU A 17 -15.11 -26.47 0.38
N ARG A 18 -15.02 -27.65 0.96
CA ARG A 18 -15.35 -28.91 0.27
C ARG A 18 -16.81 -28.94 -0.16
N GLY A 19 -17.74 -28.54 0.70
CA GLY A 19 -19.16 -28.52 0.39
C GLY A 19 -19.49 -27.60 -0.80
N GLN A 20 -18.80 -26.48 -0.93
CA GLN A 20 -19.03 -25.52 -2.02
C GLN A 20 -18.23 -25.79 -3.29
N HIS A 21 -17.10 -26.47 -3.20
CA HIS A 21 -16.17 -26.70 -4.32
C HIS A 21 -15.99 -28.19 -4.62
N ALA A 22 -16.99 -29.04 -4.30
CA ALA A 22 -16.88 -30.48 -4.45
C ALA A 22 -16.48 -30.91 -5.87
N GLU A 23 -17.08 -30.32 -6.91
CA GLU A 23 -16.76 -30.63 -8.30
C GLU A 23 -15.33 -30.22 -8.67
N ARG A 24 -14.91 -29.02 -8.23
CA ARG A 24 -13.54 -28.54 -8.48
C ARG A 24 -12.49 -29.40 -7.77
N LEU A 25 -12.73 -29.76 -6.52
CA LEU A 25 -11.82 -30.60 -5.73
C LEU A 25 -11.76 -32.06 -6.24
N ALA A 26 -12.86 -32.57 -6.82
CA ALA A 26 -12.92 -33.88 -7.42
C ALA A 26 -12.26 -33.97 -8.82
N ALA A 27 -11.97 -32.83 -9.45
CA ALA A 27 -11.29 -32.82 -10.75
C ALA A 27 -9.80 -33.19 -10.60
N PRO A 28 -9.17 -33.85 -11.59
CA PRO A 28 -7.73 -34.09 -11.57
C PRO A 28 -6.92 -32.83 -11.35
N GLY A 29 -6.08 -32.78 -10.30
CA GLY A 29 -5.31 -31.61 -9.92
C GLY A 29 -6.13 -30.46 -9.30
N GLY A 30 -7.41 -30.73 -8.98
CA GLY A 30 -8.32 -29.74 -8.39
C GLY A 30 -7.84 -29.27 -7.01
N TYR A 31 -7.96 -27.98 -6.78
CA TYR A 31 -7.55 -27.34 -5.53
C TYR A 31 -8.45 -26.15 -5.19
N VAL A 32 -8.41 -25.74 -3.95
CA VAL A 32 -8.98 -24.48 -3.44
C VAL A 32 -7.91 -23.75 -2.64
N SER A 33 -7.76 -22.46 -2.85
CA SER A 33 -6.75 -21.66 -2.17
C SER A 33 -7.34 -20.41 -1.56
N GLY A 34 -6.69 -19.89 -0.52
CA GLY A 34 -7.07 -18.65 0.17
C GLY A 34 -5.99 -18.21 1.13
N PHE A 35 -6.31 -17.18 1.90
CA PHE A 35 -5.44 -16.72 2.99
C PHE A 35 -6.26 -16.25 4.20
N VAL A 36 -5.61 -16.27 5.37
CA VAL A 36 -6.13 -15.76 6.64
C VAL A 36 -5.05 -14.94 7.35
N ARG A 37 -5.42 -13.77 7.85
CA ARG A 37 -4.61 -12.92 8.74
C ARG A 37 -5.50 -12.27 9.79
N LEU A 38 -4.95 -11.68 10.86
CA LEU A 38 -5.72 -11.13 11.97
C LEU A 38 -6.80 -10.11 11.54
N GLY A 39 -6.50 -9.20 10.62
CA GLY A 39 -7.41 -8.14 10.20
C GLY A 39 -8.20 -8.41 8.91
N ALA A 40 -7.90 -9.49 8.17
CA ALA A 40 -8.58 -9.80 6.90
C ALA A 40 -8.40 -11.25 6.50
N TRP A 41 -9.32 -11.76 5.69
CA TRP A 41 -9.21 -13.06 5.03
C TRP A 41 -9.80 -13.02 3.62
N SER A 42 -9.36 -13.93 2.79
CA SER A 42 -9.99 -14.22 1.50
C SER A 42 -10.07 -15.73 1.37
N VAL A 43 -11.28 -16.25 1.54
CA VAL A 43 -11.61 -17.66 1.31
C VAL A 43 -12.68 -17.72 0.23
N PRO A 44 -12.57 -18.64 -0.75
CA PRO A 44 -13.48 -18.65 -1.89
C PRO A 44 -14.83 -19.29 -1.53
N LEU A 45 -15.53 -18.75 -0.54
CA LEU A 45 -16.87 -19.18 -0.14
C LEU A 45 -17.92 -18.31 -0.80
N ARG A 46 -18.92 -18.92 -1.42
CA ARG A 46 -20.10 -18.23 -1.93
C ARG A 46 -21.02 -17.93 -0.76
N ARG A 47 -21.26 -16.65 -0.50
CA ARG A 47 -22.16 -16.19 0.55
C ARG A 47 -23.61 -16.35 0.10
N ALA A 48 -24.49 -16.78 1.03
CA ALA A 48 -25.92 -16.81 0.80
C ALA A 48 -26.43 -15.40 0.49
N ARG A 49 -27.06 -15.17 -0.66
CA ARG A 49 -27.74 -13.92 -0.99
C ARG A 49 -29.16 -13.95 -0.43
N THR A 50 -29.52 -13.00 0.39
CA THR A 50 -30.90 -12.73 0.77
C THR A 50 -31.50 -11.75 -0.25
N ALA A 51 -32.15 -12.27 -1.27
CA ALA A 51 -33.07 -11.49 -2.08
C ALA A 51 -34.50 -11.90 -1.68
N TRP A 52 -35.24 -10.96 -1.11
CA TRP A 52 -36.69 -11.12 -0.84
C TRP A 52 -37.09 -12.39 -0.07
N GLY A 53 -36.38 -12.70 1.04
CA GLY A 53 -36.80 -13.75 1.98
C GLY A 53 -36.54 -15.21 1.57
N ARG A 54 -35.91 -15.47 0.43
CA ARG A 54 -35.41 -16.82 0.06
C ARG A 54 -33.89 -16.88 0.21
N ARG A 55 -33.41 -17.79 1.07
CA ARG A 55 -31.99 -18.18 1.11
C ARG A 55 -31.70 -19.10 -0.06
N GLU A 56 -31.03 -18.57 -1.07
CA GLU A 56 -30.46 -19.40 -2.14
C GLU A 56 -29.00 -19.75 -1.78
N GLY A 57 -28.70 -21.01 -1.79
CA GLY A 57 -27.47 -21.75 -1.61
C GLY A 57 -26.17 -20.94 -1.37
N GLY A 58 -25.67 -20.95 -0.14
CA GLY A 58 -24.40 -20.35 0.25
C GLY A 58 -24.17 -20.51 1.76
N VAL A 59 -22.95 -20.21 2.22
CA VAL A 59 -22.59 -20.23 3.65
C VAL A 59 -23.11 -18.97 4.34
N ASP A 60 -23.66 -19.13 5.54
CA ASP A 60 -23.99 -17.99 6.41
C ASP A 60 -22.70 -17.24 6.78
N MET A 61 -22.71 -15.92 6.75
CA MET A 61 -21.57 -15.08 7.17
C MET A 61 -21.08 -15.41 8.58
N ARG A 62 -21.97 -15.79 9.49
CA ARG A 62 -21.61 -16.18 10.86
C ARG A 62 -20.85 -17.51 10.90
N GLU A 63 -21.25 -18.46 10.07
CA GLU A 63 -20.59 -19.77 9.97
C GLU A 63 -19.20 -19.61 9.34
N GLU A 64 -19.09 -18.80 8.26
CA GLU A 64 -17.79 -18.45 7.67
C GLU A 64 -16.89 -17.78 8.70
N ALA A 65 -17.38 -16.74 9.39
CA ALA A 65 -16.61 -16.01 10.39
C ALA A 65 -16.15 -16.93 11.54
N ALA A 66 -17.03 -17.80 12.07
CA ALA A 66 -16.68 -18.72 13.14
C ALA A 66 -15.62 -19.74 12.72
N ALA A 67 -15.68 -20.25 11.47
CA ALA A 67 -14.68 -21.17 10.95
C ALA A 67 -13.32 -20.49 10.72
N VAL A 68 -13.31 -19.25 10.19
CA VAL A 68 -12.10 -18.46 10.00
C VAL A 68 -11.51 -18.00 11.34
N ASP A 69 -12.33 -17.65 12.32
CA ASP A 69 -11.86 -17.18 13.64
C ASP A 69 -11.06 -18.26 14.39
N ARG A 70 -11.36 -19.53 14.21
CA ARG A 70 -10.51 -20.61 14.74
C ARG A 70 -9.08 -20.54 14.22
N VAL A 71 -8.93 -20.31 12.92
CA VAL A 71 -7.60 -20.17 12.28
C VAL A 71 -6.93 -18.87 12.75
N ARG A 72 -7.70 -17.75 12.82
CA ARG A 72 -7.17 -16.45 13.26
C ARG A 72 -6.64 -16.49 14.69
N HIS A 73 -7.32 -17.18 15.61
CA HIS A 73 -6.85 -17.33 16.99
C HIS A 73 -5.57 -18.16 17.12
N ALA A 74 -5.24 -18.96 16.12
CA ALA A 74 -3.99 -19.71 16.07
C ALA A 74 -2.81 -18.91 15.45
N LEU A 75 -3.07 -17.74 14.87
CA LEU A 75 -2.06 -16.85 14.30
C LEU A 75 -1.44 -15.95 15.38
N GLY A 76 -0.14 -15.74 15.29
CA GLY A 76 0.58 -14.72 16.05
C GLY A 76 0.34 -13.30 15.53
N PRO A 77 0.72 -12.27 16.32
CA PRO A 77 0.63 -10.88 15.89
C PRO A 77 1.40 -10.63 14.58
N GLY A 78 0.73 -10.08 13.57
CA GLY A 78 1.32 -9.78 12.27
C GLY A 78 1.50 -10.98 11.34
N GLU A 79 1.14 -12.20 11.77
CA GLU A 79 1.22 -13.38 10.92
C GLU A 79 0.07 -13.42 9.90
N GLN A 80 0.42 -13.94 8.72
CA GLN A 80 -0.49 -14.33 7.66
C GLN A 80 -0.18 -15.77 7.26
N VAL A 81 -1.21 -16.55 6.98
CA VAL A 81 -1.07 -17.87 6.37
C VAL A 81 -1.89 -17.93 5.09
N SER A 82 -1.25 -18.33 4.01
CA SER A 82 -1.93 -18.72 2.77
C SER A 82 -2.06 -20.23 2.73
N PHE A 83 -3.08 -20.74 2.08
CA PHE A 83 -3.31 -22.19 2.02
C PHE A 83 -3.73 -22.66 0.63
N VAL A 84 -3.41 -23.92 0.35
CA VAL A 84 -3.93 -24.69 -0.79
C VAL A 84 -4.47 -26.00 -0.26
N LEU A 85 -5.75 -26.23 -0.49
CA LEU A 85 -6.47 -27.45 -0.15
C LEU A 85 -6.61 -28.33 -1.38
N THR A 86 -6.22 -29.59 -1.27
CA THR A 86 -6.60 -30.67 -2.17
C THR A 86 -7.32 -31.77 -1.39
N VAL A 87 -8.28 -32.46 -2.01
CA VAL A 87 -9.03 -33.55 -1.38
C VAL A 87 -9.13 -34.70 -2.37
N ASP A 88 -8.77 -35.91 -1.94
CA ASP A 88 -8.90 -37.10 -2.79
C ASP A 88 -10.33 -37.66 -2.78
N VAL A 89 -10.53 -38.70 -3.56
CA VAL A 89 -11.84 -39.39 -3.74
C VAL A 89 -12.36 -40.02 -2.44
N ASP A 90 -11.47 -40.42 -1.54
CA ASP A 90 -11.79 -41.08 -0.27
C ASP A 90 -12.08 -40.05 0.84
N GLY A 91 -11.83 -38.77 0.56
CA GLY A 91 -12.05 -37.67 1.50
C GLY A 91 -10.83 -37.27 2.32
N ARG A 92 -9.67 -37.82 2.03
CA ARG A 92 -8.42 -37.36 2.64
C ARG A 92 -8.07 -35.99 2.12
N ALA A 93 -7.86 -35.07 3.02
CA ALA A 93 -7.49 -33.72 2.73
C ALA A 93 -5.99 -33.49 2.96
N GLU A 94 -5.34 -32.87 2.00
CA GLU A 94 -4.01 -32.31 2.13
C GLU A 94 -4.11 -30.80 2.10
N LEU A 95 -3.73 -30.16 3.19
CA LEU A 95 -3.70 -28.71 3.35
C LEU A 95 -2.25 -28.26 3.37
N ARG A 96 -1.82 -27.57 2.34
CA ARG A 96 -0.50 -26.93 2.26
C ARG A 96 -0.62 -25.51 2.78
N LEU A 97 0.12 -25.22 3.84
CA LEU A 97 0.21 -23.90 4.47
C LEU A 97 1.49 -23.21 4.07
N TYR A 98 1.37 -21.94 3.74
CA TYR A 98 2.48 -21.06 3.37
C TYR A 98 2.49 -19.89 4.37
N GLY A 99 3.54 -19.84 5.19
CA GLY A 99 3.72 -18.83 6.23
C GLY A 99 4.31 -17.54 5.70
N SER A 100 4.41 -16.55 6.58
CA SER A 100 5.09 -15.28 6.29
C SER A 100 6.60 -15.49 6.16
N SER A 101 7.22 -14.85 5.18
CA SER A 101 8.66 -14.75 5.02
C SER A 101 9.09 -13.28 5.17
N PRO A 102 10.20 -12.96 5.86
CA PRO A 102 10.71 -11.60 5.94
C PRO A 102 11.20 -11.07 4.58
N ALA A 103 11.35 -11.94 3.60
CA ALA A 103 11.73 -11.59 2.24
C ALA A 103 10.53 -11.45 1.27
N VAL A 104 9.29 -11.52 1.78
CA VAL A 104 8.08 -11.42 0.96
C VAL A 104 7.09 -10.46 1.61
N GLU A 105 6.72 -9.40 0.92
CA GLU A 105 5.61 -8.56 1.36
C GLU A 105 4.29 -9.35 1.30
N SER A 106 3.48 -9.20 2.32
CA SER A 106 2.17 -9.89 2.38
C SER A 106 1.25 -9.40 1.27
N GLY A 107 0.87 -10.31 0.37
CA GLY A 107 -0.13 -10.06 -0.66
C GLY A 107 -1.56 -10.19 -0.13
N TYR A 108 -2.54 -9.94 -1.01
CA TYR A 108 -3.98 -10.11 -0.73
C TYR A 108 -4.57 -11.42 -1.27
N ALA A 109 -3.71 -12.36 -1.69
CA ALA A 109 -4.12 -13.64 -2.27
C ALA A 109 -3.22 -14.79 -1.77
N ALA A 110 -3.51 -16.01 -2.22
CA ALA A 110 -2.66 -17.18 -1.97
C ALA A 110 -1.34 -17.16 -2.77
N HIS A 111 -1.19 -16.21 -3.69
CA HIS A 111 0.05 -15.99 -4.45
C HIS A 111 1.07 -15.22 -3.62
N PRO A 112 2.37 -15.41 -3.87
CA PRO A 112 3.39 -14.60 -3.21
C PRO A 112 3.18 -13.13 -3.56
N GLY A 113 3.38 -12.25 -2.57
CA GLY A 113 3.47 -10.82 -2.80
C GLY A 113 4.81 -10.44 -3.43
N THR A 114 5.21 -9.18 -3.29
CA THR A 114 6.51 -8.73 -3.80
C THR A 114 7.66 -9.40 -3.02
N LEU A 115 8.59 -9.98 -3.76
CA LEU A 115 9.82 -10.56 -3.24
C LEU A 115 10.86 -9.46 -3.01
N VAL A 116 11.31 -9.28 -1.77
CA VAL A 116 12.37 -8.33 -1.41
C VAL A 116 13.72 -9.05 -1.50
N LEU A 117 14.41 -8.87 -2.62
CA LEU A 117 15.63 -9.60 -2.99
C LEU A 117 16.87 -9.09 -2.26
N VAL A 118 16.87 -7.82 -1.82
CA VAL A 118 17.93 -7.22 -1.03
C VAL A 118 17.35 -6.81 0.32
N GLU A 119 18.00 -7.27 1.40
CA GLU A 119 17.51 -7.00 2.75
C GLU A 119 17.48 -5.51 3.08
N GLY A 120 16.34 -5.06 3.62
CA GLY A 120 16.16 -3.65 3.98
C GLY A 120 16.05 -2.69 2.79
N ALA A 121 16.08 -3.20 1.55
CA ALA A 121 15.90 -2.34 0.38
C ALA A 121 14.49 -1.74 0.37
N LEU A 122 14.43 -0.48 -0.04
CA LEU A 122 13.19 0.29 -0.23
C LEU A 122 13.14 0.77 -1.68
N PRO A 123 11.94 0.92 -2.28
CA PRO A 123 11.83 1.49 -3.62
C PRO A 123 12.42 2.89 -3.68
N GLU A 124 12.98 3.26 -4.83
CA GLU A 124 13.65 4.54 -5.03
C GLU A 124 12.81 5.75 -4.56
N PRO A 125 11.51 5.86 -4.87
CA PRO A 125 10.68 6.97 -4.41
C PRO A 125 10.58 7.09 -2.87
N VAL A 126 10.64 5.98 -2.14
CA VAL A 126 10.63 5.96 -0.66
C VAL A 126 11.94 6.50 -0.09
N ARG A 127 13.04 6.34 -0.83
CA ARG A 127 14.40 6.80 -0.42
C ARG A 127 14.65 8.27 -0.72
N ARG A 128 13.77 8.92 -1.53
CA ARG A 128 13.92 10.34 -1.88
C ARG A 128 13.84 11.24 -0.65
N ARG A 129 14.76 12.19 -0.60
CA ARG A 129 14.80 13.24 0.42
C ARG A 129 14.30 14.55 -0.15
N PRO A 130 13.72 15.43 0.68
CA PRO A 130 13.30 16.74 0.22
C PRO A 130 14.50 17.57 -0.24
N GLU A 131 14.30 18.31 -1.30
CA GLU A 131 15.21 19.35 -1.76
C GLU A 131 15.05 20.60 -0.88
N THR A 132 16.14 21.35 -0.69
CA THR A 132 16.11 22.60 0.04
C THR A 132 16.11 23.78 -0.93
N TYR A 133 15.12 24.66 -0.78
CA TYR A 133 15.00 25.86 -1.60
C TYR A 133 15.32 27.09 -0.71
N PRO A 134 16.49 27.74 -0.90
CA PRO A 134 16.99 28.78 0.03
C PRO A 134 16.14 30.05 0.05
N ASP A 135 15.36 30.31 -0.99
CA ASP A 135 14.51 31.51 -1.12
C ASP A 135 13.09 31.34 -0.55
N VAL A 136 12.74 30.15 -0.11
CA VAL A 136 11.44 29.87 0.51
C VAL A 136 11.35 30.56 1.87
N ARG A 137 10.23 31.26 2.11
CA ARG A 137 9.92 32.00 3.33
C ARG A 137 8.48 31.68 3.78
N PRO A 138 8.12 31.98 5.04
CA PRO A 138 6.73 31.98 5.46
C PRO A 138 5.87 32.86 4.56
N ALA A 139 4.58 32.51 4.42
CA ALA A 139 3.64 33.34 3.65
C ALA A 139 3.53 34.75 4.28
N PRO A 140 3.39 35.81 3.47
CA PRO A 140 3.17 37.18 4.00
C PRO A 140 1.89 37.31 4.85
N THR A 141 0.99 36.31 4.72
CA THR A 141 -0.29 36.25 5.44
C THR A 141 -0.21 35.44 6.73
N ALA A 142 0.94 34.85 7.05
CA ALA A 142 1.19 34.17 8.31
C ALA A 142 1.17 35.18 9.48
N ASP A 143 0.19 35.03 10.38
CA ASP A 143 -0.02 35.92 11.53
C ASP A 143 -0.47 35.12 12.75
N PRO A 144 0.49 34.66 13.59
CA PRO A 144 0.19 33.88 14.80
C PRO A 144 -0.75 34.61 15.80
N GLU A 145 -0.71 35.97 15.85
CA GLU A 145 -1.54 36.73 16.75
C GLU A 145 -3.00 36.79 16.27
N LEU A 146 -3.20 37.03 14.98
CA LEU A 146 -4.52 36.95 14.34
C LEU A 146 -5.12 35.57 14.51
N LEU A 147 -4.33 34.51 14.25
CA LEU A 147 -4.74 33.12 14.42
C LEU A 147 -5.20 32.84 15.86
N ALA A 148 -4.38 33.19 16.84
CA ALA A 148 -4.70 32.97 18.25
C ALA A 148 -5.95 33.76 18.70
N ARG A 149 -6.13 35.01 18.23
CA ARG A 149 -7.31 35.83 18.52
C ARG A 149 -8.56 35.16 17.93
N THR A 150 -8.53 34.78 16.65
CA THR A 150 -9.65 34.13 15.97
C THR A 150 -10.05 32.83 16.66
N LEU A 151 -9.07 32.01 17.04
CA LEU A 151 -9.34 30.74 17.74
C LEU A 151 -9.95 30.98 19.13
N ARG A 152 -9.50 31.98 19.91
CA ARG A 152 -10.10 32.29 21.20
C ARG A 152 -11.55 32.79 21.06
N GLU A 153 -11.88 33.52 20.01
CA GLU A 153 -13.25 33.92 19.71
C GLU A 153 -14.15 32.74 19.36
N ARG A 154 -13.63 31.77 18.59
CA ARG A 154 -14.36 30.55 18.21
C ARG A 154 -14.47 29.51 19.33
N LEU A 155 -13.47 29.46 20.19
CA LEU A 155 -13.29 28.47 21.26
C LEU A 155 -13.04 29.15 22.61
N PRO A 156 -14.02 29.90 23.17
CA PRO A 156 -13.81 30.69 24.39
C PRO A 156 -13.49 29.83 25.63
N ASP A 157 -13.93 28.57 25.64
CA ASP A 157 -13.76 27.65 26.76
C ASP A 157 -12.59 26.66 26.54
N ALA A 158 -11.78 26.84 25.50
CA ALA A 158 -10.68 25.93 25.21
C ALA A 158 -9.55 26.05 26.25
N ILE A 159 -8.95 24.91 26.54
CA ILE A 159 -7.80 24.83 27.44
C ILE A 159 -6.53 24.76 26.58
N GLY A 160 -5.67 25.76 26.69
CA GLY A 160 -4.40 25.82 25.99
C GLY A 160 -3.34 24.85 26.55
N ALA A 161 -2.35 24.56 25.74
CA ALA A 161 -1.12 23.90 26.18
C ALA A 161 -0.19 24.89 26.90
N THR A 162 0.61 24.37 27.82
CA THR A 162 1.65 25.15 28.49
C THR A 162 2.91 25.25 27.63
N GLU A 163 3.79 26.21 27.90
CA GLU A 163 5.10 26.31 27.21
C GLU A 163 5.94 25.03 27.45
N GLU A 164 5.83 24.41 28.63
CA GLU A 164 6.51 23.16 28.93
C GLU A 164 5.99 22.00 28.05
N ASP A 165 4.68 21.96 27.75
CA ASP A 165 4.10 20.97 26.83
C ASP A 165 4.65 21.16 25.41
N LEU A 166 4.81 22.41 24.95
CA LEU A 166 5.38 22.74 23.65
C LEU A 166 6.84 22.31 23.56
N VAL A 167 7.67 22.68 24.53
CA VAL A 167 9.10 22.30 24.59
C VAL A 167 9.27 20.81 24.64
N ARG A 168 8.45 20.09 25.42
CA ARG A 168 8.47 18.62 25.49
C ARG A 168 8.12 18.00 24.14
N THR A 169 7.16 18.58 23.42
CA THR A 169 6.76 18.11 22.08
C THR A 169 7.86 18.33 21.06
N GLU A 170 8.51 19.52 21.05
CA GLU A 170 9.66 19.80 20.19
C GLU A 170 10.81 18.82 20.44
N ALA A 171 11.12 18.56 21.70
CA ALA A 171 12.14 17.58 22.08
C ALA A 171 11.81 16.16 21.61
N ARG A 172 10.53 15.74 21.71
CA ARG A 172 10.06 14.43 21.24
C ARG A 172 10.13 14.29 19.72
N LEU A 173 9.77 15.35 19.00
CA LEU A 173 9.74 15.35 17.53
C LEU A 173 11.13 15.61 16.91
N GLY A 174 12.08 16.14 17.69
CA GLY A 174 13.40 16.53 17.20
C GLY A 174 13.38 17.74 16.24
N LEU A 175 12.32 18.56 16.29
CA LEU A 175 12.15 19.74 15.44
C LEU A 175 11.44 20.87 16.22
N ALA A 176 11.72 22.11 15.83
CA ALA A 176 11.02 23.28 16.36
C ALA A 176 9.63 23.39 15.73
N LEU A 177 8.61 23.63 16.56
CA LEU A 177 7.27 23.89 16.07
C LEU A 177 7.18 25.30 15.45
N PRO A 178 6.52 25.46 14.29
CA PRO A 178 6.24 26.78 13.72
C PRO A 178 5.45 27.67 14.69
N GLU A 179 5.69 28.97 14.66
CA GLU A 179 5.03 29.91 15.59
C GLU A 179 3.50 29.93 15.46
N GLU A 180 2.96 29.78 14.25
CA GLU A 180 1.51 29.62 14.07
C GLU A 180 0.97 28.36 14.73
N LEU A 181 1.70 27.24 14.66
CA LEU A 181 1.28 26.00 15.30
C LEU A 181 1.36 26.12 16.83
N LYS A 182 2.39 26.77 17.36
CA LYS A 182 2.47 27.12 18.79
C LYS A 182 1.31 28.00 19.22
N ALA A 183 0.98 29.02 18.41
CA ALA A 183 -0.14 29.93 18.66
C ALA A 183 -1.48 29.17 18.74
N LEU A 184 -1.71 28.20 17.85
CA LEU A 184 -2.88 27.32 17.88
C LEU A 184 -2.92 26.52 19.19
N TYR A 185 -1.82 25.83 19.55
CA TYR A 185 -1.80 24.98 20.74
C TYR A 185 -1.81 25.79 22.05
N ARG A 186 -1.36 27.02 22.07
CA ARG A 186 -1.58 27.93 23.23
C ARG A 186 -3.05 28.28 23.46
N VAL A 187 -3.91 28.11 22.45
CA VAL A 187 -5.37 28.30 22.60
C VAL A 187 -6.05 26.99 22.93
N THR A 188 -5.69 25.88 22.28
CA THR A 188 -6.30 24.58 22.54
C THR A 188 -5.28 23.44 22.51
N ARG A 189 -5.20 22.66 23.60
CA ARG A 189 -4.32 21.47 23.67
C ARG A 189 -4.92 20.21 23.01
N ALA A 190 -6.16 20.32 22.51
CA ALA A 190 -6.86 19.29 21.74
C ALA A 190 -6.91 17.89 22.40
N ARG A 191 -6.98 17.82 23.72
CA ARG A 191 -7.11 16.54 24.41
C ARG A 191 -8.57 16.06 24.42
N SER A 192 -8.81 14.81 24.00
CA SER A 192 -10.16 14.21 24.00
C SER A 192 -10.82 14.24 25.37
N ALA A 193 -10.04 14.17 26.44
CA ALA A 193 -10.53 14.26 27.83
C ALA A 193 -11.16 15.64 28.16
N ASP A 194 -10.76 16.71 27.48
CA ASP A 194 -11.29 18.07 27.70
C ASP A 194 -12.75 18.18 27.21
N HIS A 195 -13.18 17.25 26.35
CA HIS A 195 -14.51 17.20 25.74
C HIS A 195 -15.23 15.87 26.01
N ALA A 196 -14.83 15.15 27.06
CA ALA A 196 -15.41 13.86 27.40
C ALA A 196 -16.93 13.96 27.63
N GLY A 197 -17.71 13.32 26.73
CA GLY A 197 -19.16 13.32 26.80
C GLY A 197 -19.87 14.53 26.17
N ASP A 198 -19.14 15.50 25.59
CA ASP A 198 -19.69 16.66 24.88
C ASP A 198 -19.37 16.60 23.37
N ASP A 199 -20.26 15.97 22.60
CA ASP A 199 -20.15 15.86 21.15
C ASP A 199 -20.24 17.21 20.44
N ALA A 200 -21.00 18.16 21.03
CA ALA A 200 -21.15 19.50 20.49
C ALA A 200 -19.85 20.31 20.67
N ALA A 201 -19.15 20.17 21.80
CA ALA A 201 -17.84 20.78 21.98
C ALA A 201 -16.81 20.21 20.99
N ARG A 202 -16.79 18.90 20.78
CA ARG A 202 -15.93 18.27 19.75
C ARG A 202 -16.21 18.81 18.36
N ALA A 203 -17.48 18.89 17.96
CA ALA A 203 -17.86 19.45 16.67
C ALA A 203 -17.40 20.92 16.52
N ARG A 204 -17.61 21.77 17.54
CA ARG A 204 -17.11 23.16 17.53
C ARG A 204 -15.59 23.25 17.36
N HIS A 205 -14.83 22.35 18.01
CA HIS A 205 -13.38 22.29 17.84
C HIS A 205 -12.97 21.87 16.44
N ALA A 206 -13.63 20.87 15.87
CA ALA A 206 -13.39 20.42 14.49
C ALA A 206 -13.72 21.53 13.49
N ASP A 207 -14.86 22.21 13.64
CA ASP A 207 -15.29 23.32 12.78
C ASP A 207 -14.34 24.53 12.88
N ALA A 208 -13.77 24.79 14.06
CA ALA A 208 -12.89 25.95 14.28
C ALA A 208 -11.58 25.85 13.48
N VAL A 209 -11.11 24.64 13.18
CA VAL A 209 -9.84 24.34 12.48
C VAL A 209 -10.04 23.51 11.23
N ASP A 210 -11.28 23.29 10.80
CA ASP A 210 -11.63 22.49 9.61
C ASP A 210 -10.98 21.10 9.61
N GLY A 211 -11.00 20.41 10.78
CA GLY A 211 -10.44 19.07 10.98
C GLY A 211 -10.37 18.66 12.45
N GLU A 212 -10.10 17.39 12.70
CA GLU A 212 -9.91 16.84 14.05
C GLU A 212 -8.46 17.07 14.50
N LEU A 213 -8.23 18.02 15.38
CA LEU A 213 -6.88 18.31 15.92
C LEU A 213 -6.32 17.11 16.70
N LEU A 214 -5.05 16.83 16.47
CA LEU A 214 -4.28 15.88 17.29
C LEU A 214 -3.78 16.59 18.56
N ALA A 215 -3.83 15.90 19.71
CA ALA A 215 -3.15 16.37 20.88
C ALA A 215 -1.62 16.39 20.68
N LEU A 216 -0.90 17.27 21.40
CA LEU A 216 0.55 17.46 21.22
C LEU A 216 1.38 16.17 21.29
N ASP A 217 0.99 15.22 22.12
CA ASP A 217 1.64 13.91 22.26
C ASP A 217 1.37 12.96 21.08
N ARG A 218 0.38 13.29 20.25
CA ARG A 218 0.00 12.55 19.05
C ARG A 218 0.49 13.15 17.74
N LEU A 219 1.09 14.34 17.76
CA LEU A 219 1.74 14.91 16.58
C LEU A 219 2.82 13.96 16.07
N PHE A 220 2.93 13.83 14.77
CA PHE A 220 3.98 13.00 14.17
C PHE A 220 4.44 13.59 12.84
N VAL A 221 5.65 13.19 12.43
CA VAL A 221 6.22 13.56 11.14
C VAL A 221 5.83 12.50 10.11
N ALA A 222 5.26 12.93 8.99
CA ALA A 222 4.86 12.04 7.91
C ALA A 222 6.07 11.67 7.03
N GLU A 223 7.00 10.92 7.61
CA GLU A 223 8.10 10.30 6.87
C GLU A 223 7.59 9.16 5.97
N PRO A 224 8.35 8.75 4.94
CA PRO A 224 7.97 7.63 4.09
C PRO A 224 7.65 6.34 4.86
N SER A 225 8.32 6.11 6.00
CA SER A 225 8.09 4.97 6.89
C SER A 225 6.71 4.96 7.56
N THR A 226 6.09 6.11 7.74
CA THR A 226 4.75 6.25 8.32
C THR A 226 3.62 6.09 7.29
N ARG A 227 3.95 6.23 6.01
CA ARG A 227 3.03 6.00 4.88
C ARG A 227 3.27 4.58 4.36
N LYS A 228 2.41 3.63 4.75
CA LYS A 228 2.54 2.21 4.38
C LYS A 228 2.39 2.02 2.87
N VAL A 229 3.47 2.21 2.14
CA VAL A 229 3.55 2.00 0.69
C VAL A 229 4.19 0.63 0.45
N SER A 230 3.51 -0.26 -0.27
CA SER A 230 4.10 -1.53 -0.69
C SER A 230 5.20 -1.30 -1.72
N TRP A 231 6.11 -2.28 -1.86
CA TRP A 231 7.15 -2.24 -2.88
C TRP A 231 6.59 -1.99 -4.27
N GLU A 232 5.57 -2.75 -4.67
CA GLU A 232 4.93 -2.62 -5.98
C GLU A 232 4.39 -1.21 -6.22
N ARG A 233 3.61 -0.66 -5.27
CA ARG A 233 3.10 0.71 -5.40
C ARG A 233 4.21 1.76 -5.42
N GLY A 234 5.23 1.62 -4.57
CA GLY A 234 6.36 2.55 -4.54
C GLY A 234 7.22 2.46 -5.80
N ALA A 235 7.45 1.26 -6.33
CA ALA A 235 8.22 1.06 -7.55
C ALA A 235 7.53 1.61 -8.79
N ALA A 236 6.19 1.59 -8.84
CA ALA A 236 5.39 2.10 -9.96
C ALA A 236 5.31 3.63 -10.02
N GLU A 237 5.82 4.33 -9.02
CA GLU A 237 5.76 5.79 -8.95
C GLU A 237 7.10 6.44 -9.31
N ALA A 238 7.05 7.69 -9.79
CA ALA A 238 8.22 8.52 -9.99
C ALA A 238 8.11 9.84 -9.23
N VAL A 239 9.09 10.11 -8.37
CA VAL A 239 9.13 11.36 -7.58
C VAL A 239 9.68 12.49 -8.42
N ARG A 240 8.86 13.52 -8.65
CA ARG A 240 9.23 14.76 -9.35
C ARG A 240 8.66 15.97 -8.66
N THR A 241 9.48 17.00 -8.54
CA THR A 241 9.03 18.33 -8.09
C THR A 241 9.17 19.31 -9.27
N PRO A 242 8.06 19.69 -9.93
CA PRO A 242 8.11 20.71 -10.98
C PRO A 242 8.67 22.05 -10.45
N PRO A 243 9.30 22.87 -11.30
CA PRO A 243 9.87 24.15 -10.88
C PRO A 243 8.83 25.17 -10.38
N ASP A 244 7.57 24.97 -10.71
CA ASP A 244 6.43 25.78 -10.28
C ASP A 244 5.60 25.14 -9.15
N ALA A 245 6.06 24.02 -8.59
CA ALA A 245 5.34 23.31 -7.55
C ALA A 245 5.44 24.04 -6.19
N ALA A 246 4.31 24.16 -5.51
CA ALA A 246 4.28 24.63 -4.12
C ALA A 246 4.63 23.52 -3.12
N VAL A 247 4.30 22.26 -3.44
CA VAL A 247 4.58 21.09 -2.61
C VAL A 247 5.51 20.13 -3.36
N GLN A 248 6.48 19.56 -2.67
CA GLN A 248 7.37 18.57 -3.28
C GLN A 248 6.65 17.25 -3.55
N GLY A 249 6.96 16.60 -4.69
CA GLY A 249 6.41 15.32 -5.08
C GLY A 249 7.05 14.15 -4.35
N LEU A 250 6.97 14.09 -3.02
CA LEU A 250 7.57 13.06 -2.18
C LEU A 250 6.53 12.05 -1.69
N ILE A 251 6.95 10.85 -1.34
CA ILE A 251 6.09 9.90 -0.62
C ILE A 251 5.83 10.38 0.81
N GLY A 252 6.85 10.93 1.45
CA GLY A 252 6.80 11.54 2.77
C GLY A 252 7.98 12.46 2.97
N SER A 253 7.90 13.35 3.95
CA SER A 253 8.97 14.31 4.26
C SER A 253 9.19 14.43 5.76
N PRO A 254 10.45 14.54 6.21
CA PRO A 254 10.77 14.89 7.60
C PRO A 254 10.27 16.29 7.98
N GLY A 255 9.82 17.08 6.99
CA GLY A 255 9.22 18.39 7.20
C GLY A 255 7.69 18.40 7.18
N TRP A 256 7.01 17.29 6.98
CA TRP A 256 5.54 17.23 7.03
C TRP A 256 5.05 16.85 8.44
N LEU A 257 4.74 17.85 9.23
CA LEU A 257 4.27 17.69 10.61
C LEU A 257 2.75 17.59 10.65
N VAL A 258 2.21 16.40 10.84
CA VAL A 258 0.77 16.14 10.91
C VAL A 258 0.23 16.61 12.26
N PHE A 259 -0.76 17.50 12.21
CA PHE A 259 -1.39 18.10 13.38
C PHE A 259 -2.91 17.90 13.46
N ALA A 260 -3.53 17.46 12.35
CA ALA A 260 -4.96 17.18 12.33
C ALA A 260 -5.30 16.03 11.36
N ASP A 261 -6.51 15.49 11.48
CA ASP A 261 -7.11 14.48 10.62
C ASP A 261 -8.42 15.03 10.03
N THR A 262 -8.79 14.60 8.82
CA THR A 262 -10.07 15.01 8.19
C THR A 262 -11.27 14.22 8.72
N GLY A 263 -11.06 13.22 9.58
CA GLY A 263 -12.08 12.25 10.00
C GLY A 263 -12.29 11.12 8.97
N GLY A 264 -11.65 11.21 7.80
CA GLY A 264 -11.71 10.23 6.71
C GLY A 264 -10.42 9.42 6.53
N GLY A 265 -9.40 9.65 7.35
CA GLY A 265 -8.10 9.00 7.26
C GLY A 265 -7.02 9.83 6.56
N ASP A 266 -7.34 11.03 6.08
CA ASP A 266 -6.38 11.96 5.51
C ASP A 266 -5.76 12.84 6.60
N GLY A 267 -4.43 12.99 6.55
CA GLY A 267 -3.73 13.86 7.48
C GLY A 267 -3.65 15.31 6.99
N ILE A 268 -3.80 16.27 7.89
CA ILE A 268 -3.51 17.68 7.63
C ILE A 268 -2.17 17.99 8.28
N ALA A 269 -1.23 18.51 7.51
CA ALA A 269 0.14 18.74 7.96
C ALA A 269 0.62 20.19 7.69
N VAL A 270 1.52 20.66 8.56
CA VAL A 270 2.36 21.82 8.28
C VAL A 270 3.55 21.34 7.46
N ASP A 271 3.83 21.99 6.34
CA ASP A 271 4.95 21.70 5.46
C ASP A 271 6.14 22.62 5.74
N LEU A 272 7.22 22.03 6.28
CA LEU A 272 8.50 22.71 6.54
C LEU A 272 9.53 22.47 5.44
N THR A 273 9.16 21.71 4.41
CA THR A 273 9.98 21.41 3.23
C THR A 273 9.20 21.67 1.94
N PRO A 274 8.66 22.88 1.75
CA PRO A 274 7.83 23.18 0.60
C PRO A 274 8.60 23.06 -0.72
N GLY A 275 7.85 23.04 -1.82
CA GLY A 275 8.44 23.13 -3.16
C GLY A 275 8.95 24.54 -3.49
N PRO A 276 9.55 24.73 -4.69
CA PRO A 276 10.20 25.99 -5.06
C PRO A 276 9.27 27.20 -5.12
N ARG A 277 7.95 27.00 -5.22
CA ARG A 277 6.93 28.07 -5.20
C ARG A 277 6.00 27.98 -3.98
N GLY A 278 6.38 27.17 -3.00
CA GLY A 278 5.65 27.05 -1.74
C GLY A 278 6.09 28.04 -0.68
N HIS A 279 5.43 27.97 0.46
CA HIS A 279 5.71 28.78 1.64
C HIS A 279 6.10 27.88 2.82
N LEU A 280 7.09 28.30 3.60
CA LEU A 280 7.47 27.61 4.83
C LEU A 280 6.31 27.70 5.83
N GLY A 281 5.83 26.55 6.29
CA GLY A 281 4.69 26.49 7.18
C GLY A 281 3.32 26.46 6.47
N GLN A 282 3.29 26.31 5.14
CA GLN A 282 2.05 26.06 4.40
C GLN A 282 1.33 24.81 4.88
N ILE A 283 0.03 24.74 4.63
CA ILE A 283 -0.81 23.61 5.08
C ILE A 283 -1.10 22.69 3.89
N VAL A 284 -0.85 21.40 4.09
CA VAL A 284 -1.02 20.36 3.07
C VAL A 284 -1.90 19.23 3.55
N LEU A 285 -2.60 18.59 2.60
CA LEU A 285 -3.39 17.40 2.78
C LEU A 285 -2.58 16.16 2.38
N LEU A 286 -2.44 15.22 3.27
CA LEU A 286 -1.85 13.91 3.02
C LEU A 286 -2.98 12.91 2.78
N ASP A 287 -3.41 12.80 1.55
CA ASP A 287 -4.43 11.86 1.11
C ASP A 287 -3.93 10.42 1.30
N HIS A 288 -4.71 9.57 1.97
CA HIS A 288 -4.34 8.18 2.27
C HIS A 288 -4.40 7.27 1.03
N GLU A 289 -5.09 7.67 -0.03
CA GLU A 289 -5.16 6.96 -1.32
C GLU A 289 -4.03 7.38 -2.27
N GLN A 290 -3.41 8.53 -2.04
CA GLN A 290 -2.36 9.09 -2.89
C GLN A 290 -0.96 8.69 -2.38
N VAL A 291 -0.15 8.06 -3.24
CA VAL A 291 1.21 7.60 -2.88
C VAL A 291 2.19 8.76 -2.83
N ILE A 292 2.16 9.63 -3.85
CA ILE A 292 3.13 10.73 -4.04
C ILE A 292 2.48 12.09 -3.87
N GLY A 293 3.20 12.96 -3.18
CA GLY A 293 2.83 14.36 -2.97
C GLY A 293 1.83 14.56 -1.86
N ALA A 294 1.40 15.81 -1.75
CA ALA A 294 0.34 16.27 -0.88
C ALA A 294 -0.42 17.40 -1.57
N GLY A 295 -1.68 17.57 -1.24
CA GLY A 295 -2.51 18.68 -1.73
C GLY A 295 -2.22 19.97 -0.95
N LEU A 296 -2.00 21.11 -1.61
CA LEU A 296 -1.88 22.39 -0.93
C LEU A 296 -3.26 22.87 -0.46
N LEU A 297 -3.46 23.03 0.85
CA LEU A 297 -4.70 23.55 1.43
C LEU A 297 -4.68 25.04 1.65
N ALA A 298 -3.57 25.59 2.13
CA ALA A 298 -3.42 27.03 2.38
C ALA A 298 -1.93 27.44 2.43
N ASP A 299 -1.65 28.72 2.22
CA ASP A 299 -0.28 29.24 2.24
C ASP A 299 0.29 29.39 3.66
N SER A 300 -0.57 29.41 4.68
CA SER A 300 -0.24 29.48 6.11
C SER A 300 -1.33 28.83 6.96
N LEU A 301 -1.04 28.56 8.23
CA LEU A 301 -2.05 28.08 9.17
C LEU A 301 -3.09 29.18 9.48
N THR A 302 -2.68 30.45 9.49
CA THR A 302 -3.61 31.58 9.60
C THR A 302 -4.60 31.60 8.42
N ASP A 303 -4.12 31.45 7.19
CA ASP A 303 -5.01 31.40 6.02
C ASP A 303 -5.98 30.22 6.11
N PHE A 304 -5.48 29.05 6.50
CA PHE A 304 -6.27 27.84 6.65
C PHE A 304 -7.43 28.01 7.64
N VAL A 305 -7.14 28.56 8.81
CA VAL A 305 -8.13 28.74 9.88
C VAL A 305 -9.06 29.94 9.62
N VAL A 306 -8.51 31.08 9.17
CA VAL A 306 -9.28 32.35 9.07
C VAL A 306 -10.04 32.45 7.75
N ARG A 307 -9.44 32.01 6.64
CA ARG A 307 -10.01 32.15 5.28
C ARG A 307 -10.55 30.85 4.71
N GLY A 308 -10.25 29.72 5.34
CA GLY A 308 -10.66 28.39 4.89
C GLY A 308 -9.74 27.79 3.82
N ARG A 309 -10.04 26.55 3.44
CA ARG A 309 -9.25 25.82 2.43
C ARG A 309 -9.27 26.52 1.09
N ARG A 310 -8.14 26.50 0.39
CA ARG A 310 -8.11 26.82 -1.04
C ARG A 310 -9.07 25.90 -1.77
N LYS A 311 -9.89 26.44 -2.65
CA LYS A 311 -10.60 25.61 -3.63
C LYS A 311 -9.54 24.99 -4.51
N GLU A 312 -9.40 23.67 -4.44
CA GLU A 312 -8.55 22.95 -5.37
C GLU A 312 -9.01 23.26 -6.80
N ASP A 313 -8.15 23.87 -7.60
CA ASP A 313 -8.22 23.68 -9.04
C ASP A 313 -7.83 22.23 -9.27
N GLY A 314 -8.84 21.34 -9.41
CA GLY A 314 -8.72 19.89 -9.55
C GLY A 314 -7.98 19.40 -10.80
N ARG A 315 -6.99 20.14 -11.24
CA ARG A 315 -6.01 19.78 -12.25
C ARG A 315 -4.68 19.50 -11.57
N ARG A 316 -4.36 18.19 -11.40
CA ARG A 316 -2.96 17.78 -11.45
C ARG A 316 -2.37 18.46 -12.69
N ARG A 317 -1.64 19.55 -12.50
CA ARG A 317 -0.81 20.11 -13.57
C ARG A 317 0.28 19.07 -13.81
N SER A 318 0.11 18.27 -14.85
CA SER A 318 1.21 17.52 -15.45
C SER A 318 2.27 18.56 -15.78
N GLY A 319 3.35 18.60 -15.01
CA GLY A 319 4.47 19.48 -15.31
C GLY A 319 4.88 19.22 -16.76
N GLY A 320 5.08 20.27 -17.56
CA GLY A 320 5.35 20.22 -18.99
C GLY A 320 6.73 19.62 -19.33
N GLY A 321 6.97 18.37 -18.97
CA GLY A 321 8.16 17.58 -19.29
C GLY A 321 7.76 16.19 -19.76
N GLU A 322 8.71 15.45 -20.36
CA GLU A 322 8.51 14.05 -20.72
C GLU A 322 8.12 13.23 -19.48
N PRO A 323 7.07 12.37 -19.58
CA PRO A 323 6.54 11.63 -18.43
C PRO A 323 7.56 10.60 -17.92
N ALA A 324 7.82 10.57 -16.61
CA ALA A 324 8.71 9.58 -16.00
C ALA A 324 8.08 8.19 -15.90
N VAL A 325 6.77 8.11 -15.96
CA VAL A 325 5.99 6.87 -15.91
C VAL A 325 5.24 6.74 -17.21
N ALA A 326 5.32 5.57 -17.83
CA ALA A 326 4.62 5.26 -19.06
C ALA A 326 3.90 3.91 -18.96
N ASP A 327 2.65 3.90 -19.44
CA ASP A 327 1.84 2.71 -19.61
C ASP A 327 1.64 2.44 -21.09
N LEU A 328 1.95 1.22 -21.51
CA LEU A 328 1.77 0.72 -22.87
C LEU A 328 0.86 -0.49 -22.87
N TYR A 329 0.21 -0.71 -24.01
CA TYR A 329 -0.55 -1.93 -24.28
C TYR A 329 -0.11 -2.48 -25.62
N THR A 330 0.05 -3.80 -25.73
CA THR A 330 0.42 -4.46 -27.01
C THR A 330 -0.63 -4.12 -28.08
N GLY A 331 -0.18 -3.55 -29.23
CA GLY A 331 -1.07 -3.05 -30.27
C GLY A 331 -1.79 -1.73 -29.95
N GLY A 332 -1.40 -1.05 -28.88
CA GLY A 332 -1.86 0.30 -28.58
C GLY A 332 -1.32 1.35 -29.58
N PRO A 333 -1.80 2.59 -29.50
CA PRO A 333 -1.44 3.65 -30.46
C PRO A 333 0.01 4.14 -30.31
N ARG A 334 0.70 3.80 -29.21
CA ARG A 334 2.09 4.15 -28.93
C ARG A 334 2.91 2.88 -28.76
N GLY A 335 4.04 2.78 -29.48
CA GLY A 335 5.04 1.74 -29.30
C GLY A 335 6.06 2.12 -28.21
N VAL A 336 6.98 1.19 -27.91
CA VAL A 336 8.04 1.38 -26.91
C VAL A 336 8.95 2.57 -27.30
N GLU A 337 9.18 2.79 -28.60
CA GLU A 337 9.98 3.90 -29.12
C GLU A 337 9.43 5.28 -28.75
N ALA A 338 8.10 5.39 -28.68
CA ALA A 338 7.43 6.66 -28.37
C ALA A 338 7.55 7.10 -26.91
N VAL A 339 7.94 6.19 -26.02
CA VAL A 339 8.11 6.44 -24.58
C VAL A 339 9.56 6.31 -24.14
N ALA A 340 10.44 5.84 -25.02
CA ALA A 340 11.87 5.66 -24.75
C ALA A 340 12.60 7.01 -24.75
N HIS A 341 12.79 7.61 -23.57
CA HIS A 341 13.54 8.85 -23.41
C HIS A 341 14.33 8.85 -22.08
N PRO A 342 15.38 9.67 -21.93
CA PRO A 342 16.29 9.62 -20.78
C PRO A 342 15.64 9.88 -19.41
N ALA A 343 14.45 10.47 -19.37
CA ALA A 343 13.74 10.76 -18.14
C ALA A 343 12.75 9.66 -17.71
N LEU A 344 12.57 8.59 -18.52
CA LEU A 344 11.71 7.47 -18.19
C LEU A 344 12.29 6.68 -17.01
N GLU A 345 11.48 6.47 -15.97
CA GLU A 345 11.83 5.74 -14.76
C GLU A 345 11.05 4.45 -14.61
N VAL A 346 9.79 4.45 -15.02
CA VAL A 346 8.85 3.34 -14.87
C VAL A 346 8.17 3.05 -16.19
N LEU A 347 8.17 1.79 -16.58
CA LEU A 347 7.42 1.30 -17.75
C LEU A 347 6.55 0.11 -17.36
N SER A 348 5.25 0.22 -17.65
CA SER A 348 4.28 -0.88 -17.55
C SER A 348 3.80 -1.27 -18.94
N ILE A 349 3.82 -2.58 -19.25
CA ILE A 349 3.39 -3.14 -20.53
C ILE A 349 2.23 -4.11 -20.27
N GLY A 350 1.03 -3.69 -20.62
CA GLY A 350 -0.20 -4.48 -20.50
C GLY A 350 -0.57 -5.24 -21.77
N VAL A 351 -1.40 -6.26 -21.62
CA VAL A 351 -1.95 -7.03 -22.75
C VAL A 351 -2.98 -6.20 -23.49
N GLY A 352 -2.82 -6.08 -24.80
CA GLY A 352 -3.76 -5.51 -25.75
C GLY A 352 -4.03 -6.47 -26.92
N HIS A 353 -4.33 -5.93 -28.09
CA HIS A 353 -4.71 -6.73 -29.29
C HIS A 353 -3.54 -6.93 -30.28
N GLY A 354 -2.32 -6.50 -29.94
CA GLY A 354 -1.16 -6.55 -30.82
C GLY A 354 -0.19 -7.69 -30.50
N VAL A 355 0.94 -7.67 -31.21
CA VAL A 355 2.05 -8.59 -30.98
C VAL A 355 2.90 -8.14 -29.79
N ALA A 356 3.64 -9.09 -29.21
CA ALA A 356 4.61 -8.82 -28.16
C ALA A 356 5.67 -7.79 -28.63
N VAL A 357 6.18 -7.00 -27.67
CA VAL A 357 7.07 -5.87 -27.96
C VAL A 357 8.53 -6.21 -27.62
N GLY A 358 9.48 -5.68 -28.39
CA GLY A 358 10.91 -5.71 -28.09
C GLY A 358 11.31 -4.57 -27.17
N LEU A 359 12.35 -4.78 -26.36
CA LEU A 359 12.86 -3.78 -25.41
C LEU A 359 14.08 -3.01 -25.93
N ALA A 360 14.51 -3.25 -27.18
CA ALA A 360 15.69 -2.62 -27.78
C ALA A 360 15.72 -1.08 -27.64
N PRO A 361 14.59 -0.33 -27.79
CA PRO A 361 14.60 1.13 -27.64
C PRO A 361 14.88 1.62 -26.21
N LEU A 362 14.75 0.74 -25.20
CA LEU A 362 14.96 1.08 -23.78
C LEU A 362 16.42 0.90 -23.33
N MET A 363 17.25 0.30 -24.17
CA MET A 363 18.64 0.01 -23.82
C MET A 363 19.41 1.29 -23.58
N GLY A 364 20.13 1.33 -22.44
CA GLY A 364 20.95 2.49 -22.09
C GLY A 364 20.16 3.67 -21.50
N LEU A 365 18.85 3.54 -21.25
CA LEU A 365 18.11 4.56 -20.52
C LEU A 365 18.62 4.65 -19.07
N PRO A 366 19.14 5.81 -18.64
CA PRO A 366 19.89 5.91 -17.37
C PRO A 366 19.00 5.87 -16.14
N ARG A 367 17.69 6.07 -16.27
CA ARG A 367 16.75 6.20 -15.16
C ARG A 367 15.72 5.08 -15.10
N LEU A 368 15.63 4.22 -16.12
CA LEU A 368 14.66 3.13 -16.16
C LEU A 368 14.98 2.10 -15.05
N ARG A 369 14.26 2.17 -13.95
CA ARG A 369 14.46 1.35 -12.76
C ARG A 369 13.34 0.34 -12.51
N THR A 370 12.18 0.54 -13.12
CA THR A 370 11.01 -0.33 -12.98
C THR A 370 10.51 -0.78 -14.33
N LEU A 371 10.38 -2.08 -14.51
CA LEU A 371 9.69 -2.69 -15.64
C LEU A 371 8.62 -3.66 -15.15
N GLU A 372 7.40 -3.42 -15.55
CA GLU A 372 6.28 -4.33 -15.36
C GLU A 372 5.79 -4.82 -16.72
N ALA A 373 5.81 -6.11 -16.95
CA ALA A 373 5.33 -6.70 -18.21
C ALA A 373 4.36 -7.85 -17.90
N GLN A 374 3.13 -7.69 -18.38
CA GLN A 374 2.13 -8.74 -18.24
C GLN A 374 2.51 -9.97 -19.09
N PRO A 375 2.08 -11.18 -18.70
CA PRO A 375 2.43 -12.42 -19.42
C PRO A 375 2.15 -12.35 -20.92
N GLY A 376 3.17 -12.66 -21.72
CA GLY A 376 3.07 -12.70 -23.19
C GLY A 376 3.17 -11.34 -23.88
N THR A 377 3.58 -10.28 -23.18
CA THR A 377 3.76 -8.95 -23.77
C THR A 377 5.18 -8.69 -24.29
N LEU A 378 6.17 -9.49 -23.87
CA LEU A 378 7.55 -9.39 -24.32
C LEU A 378 7.85 -10.33 -25.48
N ALA A 379 8.52 -9.83 -26.52
CA ALA A 379 8.96 -10.64 -27.65
C ALA A 379 10.14 -11.53 -27.29
N ASP A 380 11.08 -11.01 -26.50
CA ASP A 380 12.23 -11.76 -25.97
C ASP A 380 12.53 -11.27 -24.53
N PRO A 381 12.19 -12.06 -23.49
CA PRO A 381 12.52 -11.72 -22.12
C PRO A 381 14.02 -11.55 -21.84
N LEU A 382 14.92 -12.16 -22.64
CA LEU A 382 16.36 -12.05 -22.46
C LEU A 382 16.89 -10.63 -22.74
N GLU A 383 16.14 -9.79 -23.47
CA GLU A 383 16.51 -8.38 -23.68
C GLU A 383 16.56 -7.59 -22.36
N ILE A 384 15.86 -8.05 -21.30
CA ILE A 384 15.88 -7.44 -19.95
C ILE A 384 17.31 -7.37 -19.39
N THR A 385 18.18 -8.30 -19.74
CA THR A 385 19.58 -8.33 -19.27
C THR A 385 20.38 -7.07 -19.66
N ARG A 386 19.91 -6.34 -20.66
CA ARG A 386 20.52 -5.11 -21.18
C ARG A 386 20.04 -3.85 -20.47
N LEU A 387 19.03 -3.98 -19.58
CA LEU A 387 18.50 -2.88 -18.77
C LEU A 387 19.25 -2.83 -17.43
N THR A 388 20.36 -2.09 -17.41
CA THR A 388 21.37 -2.16 -16.33
C THR A 388 20.99 -1.43 -15.05
N HIS A 389 19.89 -0.68 -15.02
CA HIS A 389 19.46 0.14 -13.89
C HIS A 389 18.20 -0.37 -13.19
N LEU A 390 17.70 -1.56 -13.57
CA LEU A 390 16.50 -2.11 -12.97
C LEU A 390 16.67 -2.39 -11.49
N GLU A 391 15.78 -1.84 -10.67
CA GLU A 391 15.60 -2.14 -9.25
C GLU A 391 14.39 -3.04 -9.00
N TYR A 392 13.35 -2.92 -9.82
CA TYR A 392 12.11 -3.68 -9.70
C TYR A 392 11.69 -4.27 -11.04
N LEU A 393 11.31 -5.55 -11.00
CA LEU A 393 10.87 -6.29 -12.17
C LEU A 393 9.63 -7.13 -11.84
N ARG A 394 8.56 -6.93 -12.60
CA ARG A 394 7.35 -7.73 -12.54
C ARG A 394 7.11 -8.42 -13.86
N LEU A 395 7.11 -9.74 -13.87
CA LEU A 395 6.93 -10.56 -15.07
C LEU A 395 5.96 -11.71 -14.84
N GLY A 396 5.44 -12.24 -15.93
CA GLY A 396 4.75 -13.51 -15.94
C GLY A 396 5.67 -14.70 -15.57
N PRO A 397 5.12 -15.82 -15.09
CA PRO A 397 5.93 -16.97 -14.67
C PRO A 397 6.75 -17.56 -15.82
N ASP A 398 6.23 -17.54 -17.03
CA ASP A 398 6.92 -18.10 -18.21
C ASP A 398 8.14 -17.22 -18.56
N ASP A 399 8.01 -15.89 -18.51
CA ASP A 399 9.12 -14.95 -18.74
C ASP A 399 10.20 -15.09 -17.68
N TRP A 400 9.80 -15.23 -16.39
CA TRP A 400 10.72 -15.52 -15.30
C TRP A 400 11.47 -16.83 -15.49
N ARG A 401 10.78 -17.87 -15.99
CA ARG A 401 11.42 -19.16 -16.27
C ARG A 401 12.50 -19.02 -17.33
N VAL A 402 12.24 -18.28 -18.42
CA VAL A 402 13.24 -17.97 -19.44
C VAL A 402 14.50 -17.33 -18.85
N LEU A 403 14.34 -16.34 -17.97
CA LEU A 403 15.47 -15.69 -17.33
C LEU A 403 16.25 -16.59 -16.38
N LEU A 404 15.54 -17.42 -15.60
CA LEU A 404 16.16 -18.36 -14.65
C LEU A 404 16.93 -19.47 -15.35
N ASP A 405 16.34 -20.09 -16.39
CA ASP A 405 16.94 -21.18 -17.14
C ASP A 405 18.19 -20.70 -17.90
N ALA A 406 18.21 -19.45 -18.35
CA ALA A 406 19.37 -18.82 -18.97
C ALA A 406 20.40 -18.30 -17.95
N GLY A 407 20.14 -18.33 -16.66
CA GLY A 407 20.98 -17.69 -15.63
C GLY A 407 21.07 -16.16 -15.79
N ALA A 408 20.05 -15.57 -16.38
CA ALA A 408 20.05 -14.19 -16.91
C ALA A 408 19.23 -13.21 -16.03
N VAL A 409 18.87 -13.57 -14.81
CA VAL A 409 18.16 -12.68 -13.89
C VAL A 409 19.08 -11.50 -13.50
N PRO A 410 18.66 -10.23 -13.71
CA PRO A 410 19.48 -9.07 -13.38
C PRO A 410 19.84 -9.01 -11.89
N ARG A 411 21.11 -8.89 -11.57
CA ARG A 411 21.61 -8.82 -10.18
C ARG A 411 21.45 -7.45 -9.53
N THR A 412 21.02 -6.45 -10.29
CA THR A 412 20.68 -5.11 -9.79
C THR A 412 19.33 -5.02 -9.12
N LEU A 413 18.48 -6.05 -9.26
CA LEU A 413 17.15 -6.07 -8.69
C LEU A 413 17.19 -6.03 -7.16
N SER A 414 16.43 -5.10 -6.60
CA SER A 414 16.15 -4.99 -5.16
C SER A 414 14.85 -5.73 -4.78
N ALA A 415 13.90 -5.80 -5.72
CA ALA A 415 12.66 -6.54 -5.54
C ALA A 415 12.11 -7.07 -6.86
N ALA A 416 11.23 -8.08 -6.76
CA ALA A 416 10.60 -8.72 -7.90
C ALA A 416 9.17 -9.15 -7.59
N SER A 417 8.33 -9.24 -8.61
CA SER A 417 7.00 -9.84 -8.49
C SER A 417 6.72 -10.83 -9.60
N VAL A 418 6.01 -11.90 -9.27
CA VAL A 418 5.50 -12.85 -10.26
C VAL A 418 4.05 -12.48 -10.57
N ASP A 419 3.80 -12.00 -11.78
CA ASP A 419 2.45 -11.66 -12.22
C ASP A 419 1.63 -12.94 -12.48
N SER A 420 0.67 -13.20 -11.61
CA SER A 420 -0.21 -14.33 -11.71
C SER A 420 -1.62 -13.87 -12.06
N ARG A 421 -2.17 -14.39 -13.16
CA ARG A 421 -3.60 -14.20 -13.44
C ARG A 421 -4.45 -14.86 -12.37
N ALA A 422 -5.49 -14.18 -11.92
CA ALA A 422 -6.43 -14.71 -10.93
C ALA A 422 -6.93 -16.12 -11.32
N GLY A 423 -6.93 -17.05 -10.38
CA GLY A 423 -7.43 -18.42 -10.56
C GLY A 423 -6.40 -19.46 -11.02
N ARG A 424 -5.13 -19.10 -11.24
CA ARG A 424 -4.05 -20.06 -11.47
C ARG A 424 -3.64 -20.74 -10.16
N ASP A 425 -3.13 -21.97 -10.28
CA ASP A 425 -2.54 -22.70 -9.16
C ASP A 425 -1.38 -21.90 -8.55
N PRO A 426 -1.42 -21.55 -7.25
CA PRO A 426 -0.35 -20.78 -6.64
C PRO A 426 0.94 -21.59 -6.42
N ARG A 427 0.88 -22.93 -6.43
CA ARG A 427 2.05 -23.80 -6.12
C ARG A 427 3.24 -23.52 -7.04
N PRO A 428 3.11 -23.53 -8.38
CA PRO A 428 4.23 -23.22 -9.27
C PRO A 428 4.76 -21.79 -9.10
N MET A 429 3.90 -20.83 -8.71
CA MET A 429 4.31 -19.45 -8.44
C MET A 429 5.14 -19.36 -7.17
N LEU A 430 4.77 -20.13 -6.14
CA LEU A 430 5.51 -20.20 -4.88
C LEU A 430 6.86 -20.90 -5.06
N ASP A 431 6.94 -21.92 -5.93
CA ASP A 431 8.20 -22.58 -6.27
C ASP A 431 9.14 -21.63 -7.01
N LEU A 432 8.62 -20.88 -7.98
CA LEU A 432 9.35 -19.85 -8.71
C LEU A 432 9.84 -18.72 -7.79
N ALA A 433 9.00 -18.29 -6.85
CA ALA A 433 9.37 -17.29 -5.86
C ALA A 433 10.54 -17.76 -4.99
N ASP A 434 10.51 -19.01 -4.53
CA ASP A 434 11.60 -19.59 -3.73
C ASP A 434 12.90 -19.70 -4.53
N GLU A 435 12.85 -20.04 -5.82
CA GLU A 435 14.05 -20.04 -6.69
C GLU A 435 14.64 -18.62 -6.82
N LEU A 436 13.79 -17.61 -7.02
CA LEU A 436 14.24 -16.21 -7.09
C LEU A 436 14.85 -15.77 -5.76
N LEU A 437 14.21 -16.07 -4.63
CA LEU A 437 14.73 -15.75 -3.31
C LEU A 437 16.07 -16.43 -3.06
N ALA A 438 16.18 -17.72 -3.38
CA ALA A 438 17.42 -18.48 -3.23
C ALA A 438 18.57 -17.92 -4.09
N LEU A 439 18.28 -17.44 -5.30
CA LEU A 439 19.26 -16.81 -6.20
C LEU A 439 19.90 -15.56 -5.57
N PHE A 440 19.19 -14.87 -4.68
CA PHE A 440 19.67 -13.69 -3.93
C PHE A 440 20.05 -14.00 -2.47
N GLY A 441 20.09 -15.29 -2.08
CA GLY A 441 20.45 -15.70 -0.72
C GLY A 441 19.40 -15.30 0.33
N ARG A 442 18.13 -15.09 -0.08
CA ARG A 442 17.05 -14.71 0.82
C ARG A 442 16.31 -15.96 1.35
N PRO A 443 15.72 -15.86 2.57
CA PRO A 443 14.94 -16.96 3.11
C PRO A 443 13.70 -17.21 2.25
N GLY A 444 13.43 -18.48 1.96
CA GLY A 444 12.24 -18.92 1.24
C GLY A 444 10.95 -18.77 2.04
N ILE A 445 9.85 -19.15 1.41
CA ILE A 445 8.51 -19.13 2.01
C ILE A 445 8.33 -20.38 2.87
N PRO A 446 8.08 -20.25 4.20
CA PRO A 446 7.85 -21.40 5.08
C PRO A 446 6.66 -22.23 4.60
N ARG A 447 6.85 -23.55 4.53
CA ARG A 447 5.85 -24.50 4.06
C ARG A 447 5.57 -25.58 5.10
N THR A 448 4.31 -25.87 5.34
CA THR A 448 3.86 -26.98 6.20
C THR A 448 2.73 -27.72 5.51
N VAL A 449 2.74 -29.03 5.59
CA VAL A 449 1.64 -29.89 5.10
C VAL A 449 0.90 -30.44 6.30
N VAL A 450 -0.40 -30.21 6.32
CA VAL A 450 -1.33 -30.75 7.33
C VAL A 450 -2.27 -31.70 6.61
N THR A 451 -2.41 -32.90 7.11
CA THR A 451 -3.29 -33.93 6.51
C THR A 451 -4.37 -34.35 7.50
N GLY A 452 -5.53 -34.68 6.97
CA GLY A 452 -6.64 -35.18 7.77
C GLY A 452 -7.73 -35.79 6.91
N ASP A 453 -8.80 -36.21 7.54
CA ASP A 453 -9.92 -36.86 6.88
C ASP A 453 -11.20 -36.05 7.03
N LEU A 454 -11.79 -35.64 5.92
CA LEU A 454 -13.08 -34.94 5.85
C LEU A 454 -14.28 -35.92 5.69
N GLY A 455 -14.00 -37.23 5.69
CA GLY A 455 -14.98 -38.26 5.45
C GLY A 455 -15.38 -38.43 3.96
N PRO A 456 -16.28 -39.31 3.61
CA PRO A 456 -16.77 -39.47 2.26
C PRO A 456 -17.49 -38.22 1.78
N GLY A 457 -17.34 -37.88 0.49
CA GLY A 457 -17.98 -36.71 -0.12
C GLY A 457 -19.51 -36.77 -0.02
N PRO A 458 -20.22 -35.64 -0.12
CA PRO A 458 -21.67 -35.67 -0.21
C PRO A 458 -22.07 -36.55 -1.40
N ALA A 459 -22.93 -37.54 -1.14
CA ALA A 459 -23.47 -38.39 -2.19
C ALA A 459 -24.03 -37.53 -3.33
N ARG A 460 -23.63 -37.81 -4.57
CA ARG A 460 -24.23 -37.16 -5.74
C ARG A 460 -25.75 -37.32 -5.64
N ARG A 461 -26.47 -36.26 -5.38
CA ARG A 461 -27.95 -36.29 -5.57
C ARG A 461 -28.15 -36.60 -7.04
N GLY A 462 -28.67 -37.76 -7.30
CA GLY A 462 -28.98 -38.24 -8.66
C GLY A 462 -29.73 -37.20 -9.44
N ALA A 463 -29.37 -37.05 -10.70
CA ALA A 463 -30.02 -36.19 -11.69
C ALA A 463 -31.47 -36.58 -11.90
#